data_95e058667e9b784ffbbf59d0f3a8992f
#
_entry.id   95e058667e9b784ffbbf59d0f3a8992f
#
_cell.length_a   1.000
_cell.length_b   1.000
_cell.length_c   1.000
_cell.angle_alpha   90.00
_cell.angle_beta   90.00
_cell.angle_gamma   90.00
#
_symmetry.space_group_name_H-M   'P 1'
#
loop_
_entity.id
_entity.type
_entity.pdbx_description
1 polymer ?
#
loop_
_entity_poly.entity_id
_entity_poly.type
_entity_poly.pdbx_seq_one_letter_code
_entity_poly.pdbx_strand_id
1 'polypeptide(L)'
;MDAQPKILIACNRHVRETYLAEADLEQLATFAEWDWFECEGGGIYDTNDDPETTKALGERLGNYDGLVVCHGCPTLHAGILDQAPRLKFIGELEGDRFASRIDVDAAWQHGICTVDTTNGSSYPVSEWALALIMISLRNAGAHFRRIIGGDLTPSSQDDFGYINGDLTGKR
;
A
#
# COMPACT_ATOMS: atom_id res chain seq x y z
N MET A 1 18.59 2.92 -30.33
CA MET A 1 18.28 2.47 -28.96
C MET A 1 17.28 3.48 -28.44
N ASP A 2 16.08 3.05 -28.10
CA ASP A 2 15.12 3.95 -27.47
C ASP A 2 15.70 4.42 -26.13
N ALA A 3 15.48 5.69 -25.79
CA ALA A 3 15.92 6.22 -24.50
C ALA A 3 15.23 5.44 -23.36
N GLN A 4 15.97 5.19 -22.28
CA GLN A 4 15.36 4.55 -21.11
C GLN A 4 14.23 5.44 -20.55
N PRO A 5 13.11 4.84 -20.10
CA PRO A 5 12.05 5.64 -19.48
C PRO A 5 12.55 6.28 -18.18
N LYS A 6 11.99 7.44 -17.86
CA LYS A 6 12.31 8.17 -16.64
C LYS A 6 11.17 8.05 -15.63
N ILE A 7 11.50 7.60 -14.44
CA ILE A 7 10.55 7.38 -13.35
C ILE A 7 10.83 8.36 -12.20
N LEU A 8 9.81 9.07 -11.75
CA LEU A 8 9.89 9.85 -10.53
C LEU A 8 9.24 9.04 -9.39
N ILE A 9 9.92 8.93 -8.25
CA ILE A 9 9.38 8.36 -7.03
C ILE A 9 9.09 9.53 -6.10
N ALA A 10 7.81 9.78 -5.81
CA ALA A 10 7.36 10.87 -4.95
C ALA A 10 6.80 10.32 -3.64
N CYS A 11 7.56 10.44 -2.58
CA CYS A 11 7.18 9.97 -1.24
C CYS A 11 8.02 10.63 -0.16
N ASN A 12 7.59 10.49 1.09
CA ASN A 12 8.38 10.96 2.22
C ASN A 12 9.57 10.04 2.52
N ARG A 13 10.48 10.53 3.36
CA ARG A 13 11.71 9.81 3.73
C ARG A 13 11.44 8.46 4.37
N HIS A 14 10.40 8.37 5.22
CA HIS A 14 10.05 7.12 5.86
C HIS A 14 9.73 6.02 4.84
N VAL A 15 8.92 6.34 3.83
CA VAL A 15 8.60 5.38 2.75
C VAL A 15 9.86 5.01 1.96
N ARG A 16 10.69 6.01 1.60
CA ARG A 16 11.94 5.76 0.88
C ARG A 16 12.85 4.76 1.61
N GLU A 17 12.95 4.87 2.93
CA GLU A 17 13.84 4.05 3.76
C GLU A 17 13.25 2.69 4.16
N THR A 18 11.91 2.56 4.20
CA THR A 18 11.27 1.35 4.76
C THR A 18 10.48 0.53 3.74
N TYR A 19 9.97 1.13 2.66
CA TYR A 19 9.16 0.43 1.66
C TYR A 19 9.97 0.07 0.39
N LEU A 20 11.02 0.83 0.10
CA LEU A 20 11.81 0.67 -1.11
C LEU A 20 13.16 0.02 -0.77
N ALA A 21 13.24 -1.29 -0.96
CA ALA A 21 14.49 -2.00 -0.78
C ALA A 21 15.51 -1.62 -1.88
N GLU A 22 16.79 -1.51 -1.52
CA GLU A 22 17.83 -1.19 -2.50
C GLU A 22 17.88 -2.19 -3.67
N ALA A 23 17.62 -3.48 -3.41
CA ALA A 23 17.55 -4.48 -4.47
C ALA A 23 16.45 -4.19 -5.51
N ASP A 24 15.31 -3.64 -5.08
CA ASP A 24 14.21 -3.28 -6.00
C ASP A 24 14.57 -2.05 -6.82
N LEU A 25 15.26 -1.09 -6.21
CA LEU A 25 15.75 0.10 -6.91
C LEU A 25 16.89 -0.22 -7.90
N GLU A 26 17.78 -1.14 -7.54
CA GLU A 26 18.77 -1.69 -8.46
C GLU A 26 18.10 -2.40 -9.64
N GLN A 27 17.04 -3.17 -9.39
CA GLN A 27 16.26 -3.79 -10.44
C GLN A 27 15.59 -2.75 -11.34
N LEU A 28 14.96 -1.72 -10.77
CA LEU A 28 14.39 -0.60 -11.53
C LEU A 28 15.44 0.07 -12.42
N ALA A 29 16.62 0.30 -11.90
CA ALA A 29 17.73 0.93 -12.62
C ALA A 29 18.24 0.11 -13.83
N THR A 30 17.91 -1.17 -13.93
CA THR A 30 18.27 -2.00 -15.09
C THR A 30 17.53 -1.62 -16.35
N PHE A 31 16.34 -1.02 -16.25
CA PHE A 31 15.49 -0.68 -17.40
C PHE A 31 14.95 0.74 -17.41
N ALA A 32 15.11 1.51 -16.33
CA ALA A 32 14.66 2.90 -16.21
C ALA A 32 15.70 3.78 -15.51
N GLU A 33 15.74 5.06 -15.86
CA GLU A 33 16.35 6.08 -15.00
C GLU A 33 15.31 6.47 -13.94
N TRP A 34 15.72 6.67 -12.69
CA TRP A 34 14.79 7.10 -11.66
C TRP A 34 15.37 8.17 -10.75
N ASP A 35 14.50 9.04 -10.27
CA ASP A 35 14.79 10.09 -9.31
C ASP A 35 13.83 10.00 -8.14
N TRP A 36 14.27 10.49 -6.98
CA TRP A 36 13.41 10.66 -5.83
C TRP A 36 13.05 12.13 -5.63
N PHE A 37 11.75 12.37 -5.44
CA PHE A 37 11.19 13.64 -5.02
C PHE A 37 10.74 13.48 -3.57
N GLU A 38 11.52 14.04 -2.64
CA GLU A 38 11.20 14.00 -1.23
C GLU A 38 10.00 14.91 -0.95
N CYS A 39 8.95 14.31 -0.42
CA CYS A 39 7.75 15.00 0.03
C CYS A 39 7.77 15.04 1.57
N GLU A 40 7.53 16.19 2.17
CA GLU A 40 7.43 16.30 3.61
C GLU A 40 6.01 15.99 4.10
N GLY A 41 5.92 15.41 5.30
CA GLY A 41 4.64 15.11 5.94
C GLY A 41 3.88 13.96 5.30
N GLY A 42 2.58 13.94 5.58
CA GLY A 42 1.68 12.89 5.12
C GLY A 42 1.92 11.53 5.77
N GLY A 43 0.84 10.83 6.06
CA GLY A 43 0.83 9.46 6.54
C GLY A 43 -0.04 8.58 5.65
N ILE A 44 -0.35 7.40 6.14
CA ILE A 44 -1.17 6.44 5.39
C ILE A 44 -2.58 6.98 5.09
N TYR A 45 -3.12 7.82 5.97
CA TYR A 45 -4.48 8.38 5.85
C TYR A 45 -4.48 9.89 5.58
N ASP A 46 -3.32 10.52 5.52
CA ASP A 46 -3.21 11.96 5.36
C ASP A 46 -2.82 12.29 3.93
N THR A 47 -3.56 13.16 3.29
CA THR A 47 -3.14 13.77 2.03
C THR A 47 -2.19 14.93 2.33
N ASN A 48 -1.18 15.10 1.49
CA ASN A 48 -0.33 16.28 1.54
C ASN A 48 -0.97 17.36 0.65
N ASP A 49 -1.57 18.36 1.28
CA ASP A 49 -2.24 19.46 0.58
C ASP A 49 -1.35 20.73 0.53
N ASP A 50 -0.04 20.59 0.78
CA ASP A 50 0.90 21.71 0.70
C ASP A 50 1.00 22.24 -0.74
N PRO A 51 0.63 23.53 -0.98
CA PRO A 51 0.60 24.10 -2.33
C PRO A 51 1.98 24.21 -2.97
N GLU A 52 3.02 24.39 -2.16
CA GLU A 52 4.40 24.53 -2.67
C GLU A 52 4.94 23.19 -3.15
N THR A 53 4.75 22.14 -2.38
CA THR A 53 5.10 20.77 -2.78
C THR A 53 4.30 20.33 -4.00
N THR A 54 3.01 20.65 -4.04
CA THR A 54 2.13 20.36 -5.19
C THR A 54 2.63 21.03 -6.46
N LYS A 55 2.97 22.30 -6.38
CA LYS A 55 3.52 23.08 -7.51
C LYS A 55 4.87 22.51 -7.96
N ALA A 56 5.78 22.28 -7.03
CA ALA A 56 7.12 21.75 -7.33
C ALA A 56 7.06 20.37 -7.99
N LEU A 57 6.12 19.51 -7.56
CA LEU A 57 5.88 18.22 -8.19
C LEU A 57 5.40 18.40 -9.64
N GLY A 58 4.39 19.25 -9.86
CA GLY A 58 3.85 19.52 -11.20
C GLY A 58 4.92 20.03 -12.19
N GLU A 59 5.73 21.01 -11.77
CA GLU A 59 6.83 21.54 -12.56
C GLU A 59 7.88 20.48 -12.94
N ARG A 60 8.07 19.48 -12.07
CA ARG A 60 9.06 18.42 -12.29
C ARG A 60 8.53 17.30 -13.19
N LEU A 61 7.25 16.95 -13.09
CA LEU A 61 6.63 15.80 -13.75
C LEU A 61 6.72 15.83 -15.29
N GLY A 62 6.79 16.99 -15.91
CA GLY A 62 6.84 17.11 -17.38
C GLY A 62 7.99 16.36 -18.05
N ASN A 63 9.02 15.95 -17.30
CA ASN A 63 10.19 15.25 -17.81
C ASN A 63 10.16 13.73 -17.60
N TYR A 64 9.11 13.19 -16.97
CA TYR A 64 9.04 11.78 -16.58
C TYR A 64 7.97 11.02 -17.36
N ASP A 65 8.24 9.74 -17.60
CA ASP A 65 7.35 8.83 -18.31
C ASP A 65 6.49 8.02 -17.32
N GLY A 66 6.93 7.90 -16.05
CA GLY A 66 6.21 7.23 -14.97
C GLY A 66 6.40 7.95 -13.63
N LEU A 67 5.41 7.77 -12.76
CA LEU A 67 5.39 8.29 -11.40
C LEU A 67 5.03 7.17 -10.44
N VAL A 68 5.81 7.03 -9.37
CA VAL A 68 5.50 6.14 -8.23
C VAL A 68 5.20 7.01 -7.03
N VAL A 69 4.07 6.81 -6.38
CA VAL A 69 3.61 7.64 -5.27
C VAL A 69 3.37 6.83 -4.00
N CYS A 70 3.55 7.47 -2.86
CA CYS A 70 3.20 6.96 -1.54
C CYS A 70 3.03 8.12 -0.54
N HIS A 71 3.12 7.83 0.76
CA HIS A 71 2.94 8.83 1.82
C HIS A 71 3.75 10.11 1.56
N GLY A 72 3.14 11.24 1.82
CA GLY A 72 3.71 12.56 1.62
C GLY A 72 3.53 13.12 0.20
N CYS A 73 3.22 12.28 -0.79
CA CYS A 73 2.93 12.77 -2.14
C CYS A 73 1.62 13.59 -2.13
N PRO A 74 1.62 14.78 -2.76
CA PRO A 74 0.38 15.54 -2.97
C PRO A 74 -0.68 14.77 -3.76
N THR A 75 -1.93 15.15 -3.59
CA THR A 75 -3.03 14.61 -4.40
C THR A 75 -2.84 14.96 -5.87
N LEU A 76 -2.81 13.93 -6.72
CA LEU A 76 -2.64 14.06 -8.17
C LEU A 76 -4.00 14.37 -8.81
N HIS A 77 -4.35 15.64 -8.88
CA HIS A 77 -5.56 16.12 -9.56
C HIS A 77 -5.25 16.49 -11.03
N ALA A 78 -6.29 16.71 -11.83
CA ALA A 78 -6.17 17.04 -13.26
C ALA A 78 -5.14 18.15 -13.55
N GLY A 79 -5.13 19.22 -12.74
CA GLY A 79 -4.22 20.34 -12.95
C GLY A 79 -2.72 20.02 -12.79
N ILE A 80 -2.36 18.96 -12.04
CA ILE A 80 -0.99 18.44 -12.00
C ILE A 80 -0.73 17.56 -13.23
N LEU A 81 -1.70 16.73 -13.59
CA LEU A 81 -1.58 15.80 -14.72
C LEU A 81 -1.47 16.54 -16.06
N ASP A 82 -2.14 17.69 -16.19
CA ASP A 82 -2.01 18.59 -17.35
C ASP A 82 -0.57 19.05 -17.60
N GLN A 83 0.26 19.09 -16.55
CA GLN A 83 1.67 19.49 -16.64
C GLN A 83 2.61 18.32 -17.00
N ALA A 84 2.08 17.12 -17.10
CA ALA A 84 2.84 15.87 -17.29
C ALA A 84 2.54 15.18 -18.64
N PRO A 85 2.77 15.81 -19.80
CA PRO A 85 2.36 15.29 -21.10
C PRO A 85 3.07 13.99 -21.51
N ARG A 86 4.16 13.64 -20.85
CA ARG A 86 4.93 12.41 -21.10
C ARG A 86 4.49 11.25 -20.19
N LEU A 87 3.75 11.54 -19.12
CA LEU A 87 3.40 10.56 -18.12
C LEU A 87 2.46 9.51 -18.71
N LYS A 88 2.82 8.23 -18.59
CA LYS A 88 2.06 7.09 -19.10
C LYS A 88 1.62 6.15 -18.02
N PHE A 89 2.21 6.27 -16.82
CA PHE A 89 2.03 5.31 -15.74
C PHE A 89 2.10 6.02 -14.39
N ILE A 90 1.18 5.67 -13.48
CA ILE A 90 1.23 6.04 -12.07
C ILE A 90 1.09 4.77 -11.24
N GLY A 91 2.07 4.47 -10.38
CA GLY A 91 2.06 3.38 -9.42
C GLY A 91 1.87 3.89 -8.00
N GLU A 92 0.89 3.34 -7.28
CA GLU A 92 0.70 3.59 -5.85
C GLU A 92 1.33 2.43 -5.05
N LEU A 93 2.25 2.74 -4.11
CA LEU A 93 2.91 1.73 -3.28
C LEU A 93 2.03 1.15 -2.17
N GLU A 94 0.86 1.73 -1.95
CA GLU A 94 -0.13 1.17 -1.05
C GLU A 94 -1.33 0.65 -1.81
N GLY A 95 -1.84 -0.50 -1.40
CA GLY A 95 -3.09 -1.01 -1.92
C GLY A 95 -4.27 -0.16 -1.47
N ASP A 96 -5.29 -0.05 -2.35
CA ASP A 96 -6.58 0.58 -2.06
C ASP A 96 -6.52 2.06 -1.68
N ARG A 97 -5.54 2.80 -2.22
CA ARG A 97 -5.32 4.24 -1.93
C ARG A 97 -5.53 5.17 -3.12
N PHE A 98 -5.89 4.68 -4.27
CA PHE A 98 -6.14 5.50 -5.44
C PHE A 98 -7.08 6.65 -5.15
N ALA A 99 -8.24 6.38 -4.56
CA ALA A 99 -9.28 7.36 -4.31
C ALA A 99 -8.85 8.54 -3.43
N SER A 100 -7.82 8.38 -2.61
CA SER A 100 -7.33 9.46 -1.74
C SER A 100 -6.16 10.24 -2.32
N ARG A 101 -5.38 9.65 -3.22
CA ARG A 101 -4.13 10.26 -3.69
C ARG A 101 -4.08 10.49 -5.20
N ILE A 102 -4.83 9.72 -5.96
CA ILE A 102 -4.84 9.80 -7.41
C ILE A 102 -6.26 10.05 -7.90
N ASP A 103 -6.49 11.13 -8.63
CA ASP A 103 -7.69 11.31 -9.44
C ASP A 103 -7.62 10.35 -10.64
N VAL A 104 -8.17 9.14 -10.43
CA VAL A 104 -8.12 8.05 -11.40
C VAL A 104 -8.83 8.40 -12.69
N ASP A 105 -9.96 9.11 -12.59
CA ASP A 105 -10.73 9.52 -13.76
C ASP A 105 -9.94 10.52 -14.61
N ALA A 106 -9.29 11.49 -13.96
CA ALA A 106 -8.42 12.42 -14.65
C ALA A 106 -7.21 11.72 -15.27
N ALA A 107 -6.57 10.80 -14.55
CA ALA A 107 -5.44 10.02 -15.08
C ALA A 107 -5.83 9.24 -16.33
N TRP A 108 -6.97 8.57 -16.33
CA TRP A 108 -7.45 7.81 -17.48
C TRP A 108 -7.84 8.69 -18.66
N GLN A 109 -8.41 9.88 -18.42
CA GLN A 109 -8.67 10.85 -19.48
C GLN A 109 -7.39 11.33 -20.15
N HIS A 110 -6.27 11.37 -19.44
CA HIS A 110 -4.94 11.66 -19.99
C HIS A 110 -4.25 10.43 -20.63
N GLY A 111 -4.90 9.26 -20.62
CA GLY A 111 -4.31 8.03 -21.14
C GLY A 111 -3.24 7.42 -20.24
N ILE A 112 -3.23 7.79 -18.96
CA ILE A 112 -2.26 7.33 -17.97
C ILE A 112 -2.78 6.03 -17.33
N CYS A 113 -1.96 4.96 -17.37
CA CYS A 113 -2.25 3.72 -16.69
C CYS A 113 -1.99 3.87 -15.18
N THR A 114 -2.93 3.43 -14.34
CA THR A 114 -2.77 3.45 -12.88
C THR A 114 -2.73 2.03 -12.34
N VAL A 115 -1.83 1.75 -11.42
CA VAL A 115 -1.72 0.47 -10.69
C VAL A 115 -1.41 0.71 -9.22
N ASP A 116 -1.78 -0.24 -8.38
CA ASP A 116 -1.44 -0.26 -6.96
C ASP A 116 -0.84 -1.61 -6.52
N THR A 117 -0.43 -1.69 -5.27
CA THR A 117 0.14 -2.90 -4.68
C THR A 117 -0.89 -3.77 -3.94
N THR A 118 -2.18 -3.61 -4.20
CA THR A 118 -3.25 -4.38 -3.51
C THR A 118 -2.96 -5.88 -3.47
N ASN A 119 -2.47 -6.45 -4.56
CA ASN A 119 -2.16 -7.87 -4.62
C ASN A 119 -0.86 -8.26 -3.88
N GLY A 120 0.03 -7.32 -3.60
CA GLY A 120 1.30 -7.59 -2.91
C GLY A 120 1.11 -8.07 -1.47
N SER A 121 0.07 -7.62 -0.78
CA SER A 121 -0.24 -8.01 0.60
C SER A 121 -1.41 -8.98 0.74
N SER A 122 -2.07 -9.38 -0.34
CA SER A 122 -3.29 -10.19 -0.30
C SER A 122 -3.06 -11.58 0.32
N TYR A 123 -1.95 -12.22 0.02
CA TYR A 123 -1.63 -13.55 0.57
C TYR A 123 -1.42 -13.53 2.09
N PRO A 124 -0.48 -12.75 2.65
CA PRO A 124 -0.29 -12.72 4.10
C PRO A 124 -1.55 -12.24 4.85
N VAL A 125 -2.33 -11.33 4.30
CA VAL A 125 -3.61 -10.89 4.90
C VAL A 125 -4.63 -12.03 4.92
N SER A 126 -4.75 -12.80 3.84
CA SER A 126 -5.66 -13.95 3.78
C SER A 126 -5.25 -15.09 4.74
N GLU A 127 -3.96 -15.36 4.85
CA GLU A 127 -3.42 -16.32 5.82
C GLU A 127 -3.71 -15.90 7.26
N TRP A 128 -3.51 -14.64 7.57
CA TRP A 128 -3.83 -14.07 8.88
C TRP A 128 -5.33 -14.14 9.19
N ALA A 129 -6.18 -13.80 8.21
CA ALA A 129 -7.62 -13.91 8.36
C ALA A 129 -8.05 -15.35 8.64
N LEU A 130 -7.50 -16.33 7.93
CA LEU A 130 -7.77 -17.75 8.16
C LEU A 130 -7.29 -18.18 9.56
N ALA A 131 -6.11 -17.75 9.98
CA ALA A 131 -5.60 -18.03 11.32
C ALA A 131 -6.52 -17.47 12.42
N LEU A 132 -6.99 -16.23 12.27
CA LEU A 132 -7.92 -15.62 13.22
C LEU A 132 -9.27 -16.33 13.25
N ILE A 133 -9.79 -16.80 12.12
CA ILE A 133 -11.02 -17.60 12.06
C ILE A 133 -10.84 -18.90 12.86
N MET A 134 -9.75 -19.63 12.62
CA MET A 134 -9.49 -20.88 13.34
C MET A 134 -9.29 -20.68 14.84
N ILE A 135 -8.53 -19.66 15.24
CA ILE A 135 -8.31 -19.27 16.64
C ILE A 135 -9.63 -18.93 17.32
N SER A 136 -10.49 -18.17 16.64
CA SER A 136 -11.80 -17.76 17.16
C SER A 136 -12.76 -18.95 17.30
N LEU A 137 -12.83 -19.81 16.30
CA LEU A 137 -13.66 -21.01 16.32
C LEU A 137 -13.29 -21.96 17.47
N ARG A 138 -12.02 -22.01 17.85
CA ARG A 138 -11.53 -22.83 18.96
C ARG A 138 -11.51 -22.09 20.29
N ASN A 139 -12.02 -20.86 20.35
CA ASN A 139 -11.99 -20.01 21.55
C ASN A 139 -10.61 -19.96 22.24
N ALA A 140 -9.55 -19.99 21.43
CA ALA A 140 -8.18 -20.12 21.91
C ALA A 140 -7.79 -19.01 22.89
N GLY A 141 -8.29 -17.78 22.69
CA GLY A 141 -8.04 -16.67 23.59
C GLY A 141 -8.54 -16.88 25.02
N ALA A 142 -9.68 -17.55 25.19
CA ALA A 142 -10.19 -17.90 26.52
C ALA A 142 -9.32 -18.97 27.17
N HIS A 143 -8.92 -19.99 26.42
CA HIS A 143 -8.03 -21.04 26.91
C HIS A 143 -6.66 -20.50 27.29
N PHE A 144 -6.07 -19.62 26.50
CA PHE A 144 -4.81 -18.96 26.84
C PHE A 144 -4.91 -18.14 28.14
N ARG A 145 -5.99 -17.39 28.34
CA ARG A 145 -6.19 -16.63 29.60
C ARG A 145 -6.28 -17.55 30.82
N ARG A 146 -6.98 -18.69 30.69
CA ARG A 146 -7.07 -19.70 31.77
C ARG A 146 -5.68 -20.23 32.12
N ILE A 147 -4.92 -20.68 31.13
CA ILE A 147 -3.58 -21.25 31.31
C ILE A 147 -2.63 -20.24 31.96
N ILE A 148 -2.60 -19.01 31.47
CA ILE A 148 -1.74 -17.94 32.02
C ILE A 148 -2.18 -17.58 33.43
N GLY A 149 -3.48 -17.66 33.73
CA GLY A 149 -4.03 -17.46 35.07
C GLY A 149 -3.78 -18.65 36.04
N GLY A 150 -3.10 -19.71 35.61
CA GLY A 150 -2.79 -20.88 36.41
C GLY A 150 -3.93 -21.92 36.47
N ASP A 151 -5.01 -21.72 35.73
CA ASP A 151 -6.08 -22.69 35.62
C ASP A 151 -5.75 -23.77 34.57
N LEU A 152 -5.18 -24.86 35.03
CA LEU A 152 -4.83 -26.03 34.22
C LEU A 152 -5.88 -27.11 34.23
N THR A 153 -7.08 -26.82 34.74
CA THR A 153 -8.20 -27.79 34.80
C THR A 153 -8.55 -28.26 33.40
N PRO A 154 -8.60 -29.55 33.12
CA PRO A 154 -9.06 -30.07 31.84
C PRO A 154 -10.47 -29.55 31.50
N SER A 155 -10.72 -29.25 30.24
CA SER A 155 -12.05 -28.85 29.80
C SER A 155 -13.09 -29.94 30.09
N SER A 156 -14.19 -29.55 30.68
CA SER A 156 -15.32 -30.41 30.91
C SER A 156 -16.30 -30.45 29.73
N GLN A 157 -17.29 -31.31 29.77
CA GLN A 157 -18.36 -31.32 28.76
C GLN A 157 -19.12 -29.98 28.71
N ASP A 158 -19.19 -29.28 29.83
CA ASP A 158 -19.86 -27.98 29.92
C ASP A 158 -19.04 -26.87 29.19
N ASP A 159 -17.73 -27.10 29.04
CA ASP A 159 -16.84 -26.20 28.28
C ASP A 159 -16.95 -26.43 26.76
N PHE A 160 -17.58 -27.48 26.28
CA PHE A 160 -17.74 -27.75 24.85
C PHE A 160 -18.47 -26.64 24.09
N GLY A 161 -19.30 -25.86 24.78
CA GLY A 161 -19.85 -24.63 24.21
C GLY A 161 -18.82 -23.61 23.79
N TYR A 162 -17.64 -23.65 24.37
CA TYR A 162 -16.52 -22.77 24.09
C TYR A 162 -15.52 -23.31 23.06
N ILE A 163 -15.59 -24.62 22.76
CA ILE A 163 -14.61 -25.28 21.85
C ILE A 163 -15.22 -25.54 20.47
N ASN A 164 -16.38 -25.09 20.26
CA ASN A 164 -17.31 -25.57 19.26
C ASN A 164 -17.11 -25.12 17.83
N GLY A 165 -15.96 -24.98 17.35
CA GLY A 165 -15.94 -24.62 15.97
C GLY A 165 -14.87 -25.37 15.20
N ASP A 166 -15.25 -25.91 14.10
CA ASP A 166 -14.37 -26.27 13.01
C ASP A 166 -14.90 -25.61 11.73
N LEU A 167 -14.11 -25.61 10.68
CA LEU A 167 -14.51 -25.06 9.40
C LEU A 167 -15.43 -26.00 8.61
N THR A 168 -15.49 -27.28 9.02
CA THR A 168 -16.23 -28.30 8.30
C THR A 168 -17.72 -28.00 8.33
N GLY A 169 -18.32 -27.85 7.16
CA GLY A 169 -19.76 -27.58 7.04
C GLY A 169 -20.20 -26.16 7.38
N LYS A 170 -19.26 -25.22 7.68
CA LYS A 170 -19.58 -23.80 7.81
C LYS A 170 -19.73 -23.15 6.44
N ARG A 171 -20.70 -22.24 6.34
CA ARG A 171 -20.96 -21.44 5.13
C ARG A 171 -20.78 -19.97 5.42
#